data_902c2ba31ac7223b69ebb327c6f98324
#
_entry.id   902c2ba31ac7223b69ebb327c6f98324
#
_cell.length_a   1.000
_cell.length_b   1.000
_cell.length_c   1.000
_cell.angle_alpha   90.00
_cell.angle_beta   90.00
_cell.angle_gamma   90.00
#
_symmetry.space_group_name_H-M   'P 1'
#
loop_
_entity.id
_entity.type
_entity.pdbx_description
1 polymer ?
#
loop_
_entity_poly.entity_id
_entity_poly.type
_entity_poly.pdbx_seq_one_letter_code
_entity_poly.pdbx_strand_id
1 'polypeptide(L)'
;MSKRDSYISHALKRGDSVYVYYREDDIIVRFQNIEGKLKAFVTNRDGKVLEKDWATNEYMQNALEMGELMTKEEFDNFSYDVGDQHFTTIEKQLEAGEYLWNNKNEKK
;
A
#
# COMPACT_ATOMS: atom_id res chain seq x y z
N MET A 1 -4.95 -2.71 17.70
CA MET A 1 -4.66 -2.52 16.27
C MET A 1 -3.36 -1.73 16.11
N SER A 2 -2.48 -2.19 15.23
CA SER A 2 -1.22 -1.49 15.02
C SER A 2 -1.43 -0.19 14.23
N LYS A 3 -0.44 0.69 14.29
CA LYS A 3 -0.49 1.93 13.49
C LYS A 3 -0.59 1.61 11.99
N ARG A 4 0.12 0.57 11.56
CA ARG A 4 0.06 0.13 10.17
C ARG A 4 -1.36 -0.30 9.78
N ASP A 5 -1.99 -1.11 10.61
CA ASP A 5 -3.35 -1.59 10.33
C ASP A 5 -4.34 -0.42 10.31
N SER A 6 -4.17 0.52 11.23
CA SER A 6 -5.03 1.72 11.27
C SER A 6 -4.86 2.55 10.01
N TYR A 7 -3.64 2.73 9.55
CA TYR A 7 -3.36 3.47 8.32
C TYR A 7 -4.05 2.82 7.12
N ILE A 8 -3.87 1.51 6.97
CA ILE A 8 -4.43 0.77 5.84
C ILE A 8 -5.96 0.85 5.86
N SER A 9 -6.56 0.56 7.00
CA SER A 9 -8.02 0.59 7.14
C SER A 9 -8.58 1.97 6.85
N HIS A 10 -7.94 3.01 7.38
CA HIS A 10 -8.40 4.37 7.22
C HIS A 10 -8.31 4.84 5.77
N ALA A 11 -7.19 4.54 5.10
CA ALA A 11 -7.02 4.91 3.70
C ALA A 11 -8.05 4.21 2.81
N LEU A 12 -8.25 2.92 3.01
CA LEU A 12 -9.21 2.17 2.19
C LEU A 12 -10.64 2.63 2.41
N LYS A 13 -10.99 3.00 3.64
CA LYS A 13 -12.32 3.54 3.94
C LYS A 13 -12.60 4.84 3.22
N ARG A 14 -11.58 5.68 3.05
CA ARG A 14 -11.73 6.95 2.33
C ARG A 14 -11.76 6.77 0.81
N GLY A 15 -11.50 5.56 0.31
CA GLY A 15 -11.38 5.32 -1.11
C GLY A 15 -9.99 5.61 -1.66
N ASP A 16 -9.02 5.86 -0.79
CA ASP A 16 -7.64 6.06 -1.20
C ASP A 16 -6.98 4.72 -1.51
N SER A 17 -5.92 4.77 -2.31
CA SER A 17 -5.13 3.60 -2.60
C SER A 17 -4.06 3.39 -1.53
N VAL A 18 -3.74 2.13 -1.27
CA VAL A 18 -2.59 1.75 -0.43
C VAL A 18 -1.58 1.08 -1.36
N TYR A 19 -0.36 1.59 -1.36
CA TYR A 19 0.69 1.11 -2.25
C TYR A 19 1.68 0.28 -1.46
N VAL A 20 2.07 -0.87 -2.00
CA VAL A 20 2.91 -1.82 -1.28
C VAL A 20 3.99 -2.38 -2.22
N TYR A 21 5.21 -2.45 -1.73
CA TYR A 21 6.27 -3.23 -2.36
C TYR A 21 6.42 -4.55 -1.60
N TYR A 22 6.13 -5.66 -2.27
CA TYR A 22 6.26 -6.97 -1.66
C TYR A 22 7.62 -7.53 -2.05
N ARG A 23 8.58 -7.32 -1.17
CA ARG A 23 10.00 -7.59 -1.42
C ARG A 23 10.27 -9.04 -1.75
N GLU A 24 9.58 -9.94 -1.07
CA GLU A 24 9.79 -11.37 -1.22
C GLU A 24 9.66 -11.82 -2.68
N ASP A 25 8.73 -11.20 -3.41
CA ASP A 25 8.48 -11.56 -4.81
C ASP A 25 8.81 -10.43 -5.77
N ASP A 26 9.35 -9.33 -5.26
CA ASP A 26 9.77 -8.18 -6.07
C ASP A 26 8.64 -7.68 -6.96
N ILE A 27 7.48 -7.39 -6.34
CA ILE A 27 6.33 -6.84 -7.05
C ILE A 27 5.81 -5.62 -6.30
N ILE A 28 5.14 -4.74 -7.05
CA ILE A 28 4.41 -3.62 -6.44
C ILE A 28 2.93 -3.84 -6.65
N VAL A 29 2.14 -3.46 -5.64
CA VAL A 29 0.70 -3.70 -5.64
C VAL A 29 -0.01 -2.45 -5.14
N ARG A 30 -1.08 -2.08 -5.83
CA ARG A 30 -1.97 -1.01 -5.38
C ARG A 30 -3.28 -1.64 -4.91
N PHE A 31 -3.64 -1.37 -3.68
CA PHE A 31 -4.91 -1.83 -3.11
C PHE A 31 -5.89 -0.68 -3.06
N GLN A 32 -7.13 -0.93 -3.41
CA GLN A 32 -8.16 0.10 -3.38
C GLN A 32 -9.53 -0.54 -3.18
N ASN A 33 -10.38 0.14 -2.41
CA ASN A 33 -11.76 -0.28 -2.23
C ASN A 33 -12.57 0.39 -3.34
N ILE A 34 -13.14 -0.43 -4.23
CA ILE A 34 -13.93 0.05 -5.35
C ILE A 34 -15.35 -0.49 -5.20
N GLU A 35 -16.28 0.41 -4.93
CA GLU A 35 -17.69 0.06 -4.78
C GLU A 35 -17.92 -1.05 -3.73
N GLY A 36 -17.20 -0.94 -2.62
CA GLY A 36 -17.35 -1.90 -1.52
C GLY A 36 -16.53 -3.17 -1.67
N LYS A 37 -15.79 -3.31 -2.76
CA LYS A 37 -14.93 -4.48 -2.98
C LYS A 37 -13.47 -4.08 -2.97
N LEU A 38 -12.69 -4.79 -2.18
CA LEU A 38 -11.26 -4.53 -2.12
C LEU A 38 -10.57 -5.25 -3.28
N LYS A 39 -9.88 -4.46 -4.09
CA LYS A 39 -9.16 -4.95 -5.26
C LYS A 39 -7.66 -4.71 -5.12
N ALA A 40 -6.88 -5.61 -5.67
CA ALA A 40 -5.44 -5.49 -5.73
C ALA A 40 -4.99 -5.43 -7.19
N PHE A 41 -4.16 -4.46 -7.51
CA PHE A 41 -3.64 -4.28 -8.88
C PHE A 41 -2.13 -4.49 -8.84
N VAL A 42 -1.68 -5.62 -9.36
CA VAL A 42 -0.26 -6.00 -9.36
C VAL A 42 0.38 -5.49 -10.64
N THR A 43 1.46 -4.73 -10.52
CA THR A 43 2.24 -4.30 -11.69
C THR A 43 3.42 -5.24 -11.86
N ASN A 44 3.48 -5.90 -13.00
CA ASN A 44 4.57 -6.80 -13.33
C ASN A 44 5.77 -6.03 -13.86
N ARG A 45 6.90 -6.75 -13.94
CA ARG A 45 8.15 -6.17 -14.41
C ARG A 45 8.05 -5.61 -15.84
N ASP A 46 7.16 -6.15 -16.66
CA ASP A 46 6.94 -5.68 -18.02
C ASP A 46 5.96 -4.49 -18.11
N GLY A 47 5.51 -4.00 -16.96
CA GLY A 47 4.61 -2.87 -16.90
C GLY A 47 3.14 -3.23 -16.99
N LYS A 48 2.81 -4.50 -17.16
CA LYS A 48 1.42 -4.93 -17.20
C LYS A 48 0.80 -4.93 -15.82
N VAL A 49 -0.47 -4.55 -15.75
CA VAL A 49 -1.22 -4.49 -14.50
C VAL A 49 -2.27 -5.60 -14.51
N LEU A 50 -2.24 -6.43 -13.47
CA LEU A 50 -3.20 -7.52 -13.29
C LEU A 50 -4.08 -7.23 -12.09
N GLU A 51 -5.39 -7.28 -12.29
CA GLU A 51 -6.34 -7.12 -11.19
C GLU A 51 -6.53 -8.45 -10.46
N LYS A 52 -6.49 -8.42 -9.13
CA LYS A 52 -6.72 -9.58 -8.29
C LYS A 52 -7.76 -9.26 -7.24
N ASP A 53 -8.59 -10.25 -6.91
CA ASP A 53 -9.55 -10.11 -5.82
C ASP A 53 -8.81 -10.36 -4.50
N TRP A 54 -8.72 -9.34 -3.65
CA TRP A 54 -8.01 -9.45 -2.38
C TRP A 54 -8.67 -10.47 -1.46
N ALA A 55 -10.01 -10.49 -1.41
CA ALA A 55 -10.74 -11.27 -0.41
C ALA A 55 -10.53 -12.78 -0.55
N THR A 56 -10.29 -13.23 -1.78
CA THR A 56 -10.13 -14.67 -2.06
C THR A 56 -8.69 -15.04 -2.39
N ASN A 57 -7.75 -14.10 -2.22
CA ASN A 57 -6.37 -14.31 -2.62
C ASN A 57 -5.44 -14.12 -1.42
N GLU A 58 -5.10 -15.25 -0.77
CA GLU A 58 -4.24 -15.24 0.41
C GLU A 58 -2.89 -14.58 0.15
N TYR A 59 -2.36 -14.76 -1.06
CA TYR A 59 -1.09 -14.14 -1.45
C TYR A 59 -1.18 -12.61 -1.41
N MET A 60 -2.28 -12.05 -1.91
CA MET A 60 -2.49 -10.60 -1.88
C MET A 60 -2.71 -10.10 -0.45
N GLN A 61 -3.36 -10.90 0.40
CA GLN A 61 -3.52 -10.57 1.80
C GLN A 61 -2.16 -10.50 2.50
N ASN A 62 -1.28 -11.45 2.21
CA ASN A 62 0.08 -11.44 2.76
C ASN A 62 0.87 -10.23 2.29
N ALA A 63 0.74 -9.86 1.02
CA ALA A 63 1.42 -8.68 0.49
C ALA A 63 0.99 -7.42 1.24
N LEU A 64 -0.30 -7.28 1.51
CA LEU A 64 -0.82 -6.13 2.23
C LEU A 64 -0.32 -6.09 3.67
N GLU A 65 -0.22 -7.24 4.32
CA GLU A 65 0.20 -7.33 5.72
C GLU A 65 1.71 -7.20 5.90
N MET A 66 2.48 -7.77 4.99
CA MET A 66 3.92 -7.94 5.16
C MET A 66 4.76 -7.06 4.26
N GLY A 67 4.18 -6.46 3.23
CA GLY A 67 4.92 -5.63 2.29
C GLY A 67 5.31 -4.28 2.88
N GLU A 68 6.20 -3.59 2.19
CA GLU A 68 6.62 -2.25 2.59
C GLU A 68 5.63 -1.23 2.04
N LEU A 69 5.09 -0.39 2.92
CA LEU A 69 4.15 0.65 2.50
C LEU A 69 4.88 1.73 1.73
N MET A 70 4.29 2.16 0.62
CA MET A 70 4.85 3.18 -0.26
C MET A 70 3.93 4.38 -0.33
N THR A 71 4.51 5.56 -0.55
CA THR A 71 3.71 6.72 -0.94
C THR A 71 3.34 6.57 -2.41
N LYS A 72 2.36 7.36 -2.88
CA LYS A 72 2.00 7.38 -4.29
C LYS A 72 3.20 7.75 -5.16
N GLU A 73 3.99 8.73 -4.70
CA GLU A 73 5.18 9.17 -5.42
C GLU A 73 6.20 8.03 -5.56
N GLU A 74 6.46 7.32 -4.48
CA GLU A 74 7.36 6.17 -4.52
C GLU A 74 6.86 5.10 -5.48
N PHE A 75 5.57 4.85 -5.46
CA PHE A 75 4.94 3.87 -6.34
C PHE A 75 5.07 4.29 -7.81
N ASP A 76 4.76 5.55 -8.11
CA ASP A 76 4.80 6.06 -9.48
C ASP A 76 6.23 6.08 -10.05
N ASN A 77 7.22 6.24 -9.19
CA ASN A 77 8.63 6.32 -9.59
C ASN A 77 9.38 4.99 -9.43
N PHE A 78 8.67 3.93 -9.07
CA PHE A 78 9.30 2.64 -8.84
C PHE A 78 9.94 2.11 -10.13
N SER A 79 11.15 1.55 -9.99
CA SER A 79 11.83 0.89 -11.11
C SER A 79 12.35 -0.47 -10.69
N TYR A 80 12.02 -1.49 -11.47
CA TYR A 80 12.54 -2.84 -11.25
C TYR A 80 14.03 -2.95 -11.53
N ASP A 81 14.61 -1.96 -12.23
CA ASP A 81 16.03 -1.98 -12.58
C ASP A 81 16.93 -1.51 -11.44
N VAL A 82 16.35 -0.90 -10.42
CA VAL A 82 17.09 -0.47 -9.24
C VAL A 82 17.06 -1.59 -8.21
N GLY A 83 18.23 -2.11 -7.85
CA GLY A 83 18.32 -3.17 -6.86
C GLY A 83 18.26 -2.62 -5.44
N ASP A 84 17.91 -3.48 -4.50
CA ASP A 84 17.98 -3.23 -3.06
C ASP A 84 17.25 -1.96 -2.62
N GLN A 85 16.03 -1.78 -3.11
CA GLN A 85 15.18 -0.65 -2.73
C GLN A 85 14.48 -0.93 -1.42
N HIS A 86 14.37 0.12 -0.58
CA HIS A 86 13.64 0.06 0.68
C HIS A 86 12.68 1.24 0.78
N PHE A 87 11.46 0.98 1.21
CA PHE A 87 10.42 1.99 1.32
C PHE A 87 10.01 2.11 2.79
N THR A 88 10.41 3.19 3.44
CA THR A 88 10.19 3.39 4.86
C THR A 88 9.50 4.71 5.17
N THR A 89 9.16 5.49 4.16
CA THR A 89 8.59 6.83 4.36
C THR A 89 7.29 6.78 5.16
N ILE A 90 6.35 5.94 4.74
CA ILE A 90 5.06 5.80 5.43
C ILE A 90 5.27 5.31 6.86
N GLU A 91 6.11 4.28 7.03
CA GLU A 91 6.34 3.70 8.36
C GLU A 91 6.97 4.71 9.31
N LYS A 92 7.89 5.53 8.83
CA LYS A 92 8.50 6.57 9.65
C LYS A 92 7.48 7.64 10.04
N GLN A 93 6.59 8.01 9.13
CA GLN A 93 5.53 8.95 9.43
C GLN A 93 4.59 8.39 10.49
N LEU A 94 4.26 7.10 10.40
CA LEU A 94 3.40 6.45 11.37
C LEU A 94 4.05 6.43 12.75
N GLU A 95 5.34 6.12 12.82
CA GLU A 95 6.08 6.11 14.09
C GLU A 95 6.14 7.48 14.72
N ALA A 96 6.29 8.51 13.90
CA ALA A 96 6.35 9.89 14.38
C ALA A 96 4.97 10.47 14.73
N GLY A 97 3.90 9.76 14.40
CA GLY A 97 2.55 10.24 14.64
C GLY A 97 2.14 11.37 13.71
N GLU A 98 2.79 11.51 12.58
CA GLU A 98 2.59 12.64 11.67
C GLU A 98 1.62 12.37 10.52
N TYR A 99 1.03 11.19 10.46
CA TYR A 99 0.21 10.86 9.33
C TYR A 99 -1.16 11.55 9.36
N LEU A 100 -1.76 11.73 8.19
CA LEU A 100 -2.91 12.61 7.97
C LEU A 100 -4.12 12.35 8.85
N TRP A 101 -4.43 11.11 9.20
CA TRP A 101 -5.62 10.87 10.00
C TRP A 101 -5.51 11.41 11.41
N ASN A 102 -4.31 11.72 11.86
CA ASN A 102 -4.10 12.32 13.17
C ASN A 102 -4.39 13.80 13.16
N ASN A 103 -4.45 14.39 12.03
CA ASN A 103 -4.61 15.83 11.89
C ASN A 103 -6.04 16.26 11.72
N LYS A 104 -6.84 15.67 11.82
CA LYS A 104 -8.11 16.07 11.41
C LYS A 104 -8.98 16.80 12.26
N ASN A 105 -7.86 16.63 12.05
CA ASN A 105 -8.22 17.15 12.34
C ASN A 105 -8.74 17.80 12.40
N GLU A 106 -8.73 17.45 12.12
CA GLU A 106 -8.84 17.92 11.98
C GLU A 106 -9.42 18.57 12.34
N LYS A 107 -9.40 18.63 12.51
CA LYS A 107 -9.75 19.14 12.88
C LYS A 107 -10.45 19.63 13.11
N LYS A 108 -10.59 19.42 13.05
CA LYS A 108 -11.06 19.77 13.23
C LYS A 108 -11.56 20.21 13.47
#